data_38cbc36e3f0909556c69db77bc05aaa2
#
_entry.id   38cbc36e3f0909556c69db77bc05aaa2
#
_cell.length_a   1.000
_cell.length_b   1.000
_cell.length_c   1.000
_cell.angle_alpha   90.00
_cell.angle_beta   90.00
_cell.angle_gamma   90.00
#
_symmetry.space_group_name_H-M   'P 1'
#
loop_
_entity.id
_entity.type
_entity.pdbx_description
1 polymer ?
#
loop_
_entity_poly.entity_id
_entity_poly.type
_entity_poly.pdbx_seq_one_letter_code
_entity_poly.pdbx_strand_id
1 'polypeptide(L)'
;MIVLSLLLIGVQLLLIYKEPDLSTTITVAGVFCVLIFVSGLSYRIIFGVLAVLEPVAVIFVSVLIQPEQQGGGNYQLKRVYAWLRPDEYPDEARQQQNSIKAIGSGQLYGKGLNNDDVGSVKNGNFISEPQTDFIFAVAGEELGFLGCCIIVLLEFLIALEC
;
A
#
# COMPACT_ATOMS: atom_id res chain seq x y z
N MET A 1 11.12 -30.61 -4.71
CA MET A 1 11.45 -29.34 -3.99
C MET A 1 10.53 -28.21 -4.44
N ILE A 2 10.50 -27.83 -5.72
CA ILE A 2 9.72 -26.69 -6.26
C ILE A 2 8.21 -26.81 -5.97
N VAL A 3 7.61 -27.99 -6.19
CA VAL A 3 6.18 -28.23 -5.94
C VAL A 3 5.83 -28.06 -4.46
N LEU A 4 6.71 -28.52 -3.55
CA LEU A 4 6.51 -28.35 -2.12
C LEU A 4 6.58 -26.88 -1.71
N SER A 5 7.53 -26.12 -2.26
CA SER A 5 7.65 -24.68 -1.99
C SER A 5 6.42 -23.92 -2.50
N LEU A 6 5.95 -24.23 -3.72
CA LEU A 6 4.73 -23.63 -4.30
C LEU A 6 3.48 -23.95 -3.47
N LEU A 7 3.38 -25.17 -2.96
CA LEU A 7 2.25 -25.59 -2.14
C LEU A 7 2.26 -24.86 -0.79
N LEU A 8 3.42 -24.76 -0.13
CA LEU A 8 3.56 -24.03 1.13
C LEU A 8 3.25 -22.53 0.94
N ILE A 9 3.75 -21.92 -0.13
CA ILE A 9 3.48 -20.51 -0.47
C ILE A 9 1.99 -20.32 -0.77
N GLY A 10 1.39 -21.21 -1.56
CA GLY A 10 -0.03 -21.15 -1.91
C GLY A 10 -0.94 -21.18 -0.68
N VAL A 11 -0.62 -22.03 0.29
CA VAL A 11 -1.37 -22.10 1.57
C VAL A 11 -1.26 -20.79 2.34
N GLN A 12 -0.04 -20.20 2.45
CA GLN A 12 0.16 -18.94 3.14
C GLN A 12 -0.58 -17.78 2.47
N LEU A 13 -0.49 -17.67 1.14
CA LEU A 13 -1.22 -16.66 0.37
C LEU A 13 -2.73 -16.80 0.52
N LEU A 14 -3.26 -18.03 0.53
CA LEU A 14 -4.70 -18.28 0.76
C LEU A 14 -5.13 -17.87 2.16
N LEU A 15 -4.30 -18.10 3.18
CA LEU A 15 -4.60 -17.70 4.55
C LEU A 15 -4.60 -16.17 4.70
N ILE A 16 -3.60 -15.49 4.13
CA ILE A 16 -3.50 -14.02 4.15
C ILE A 16 -4.64 -13.39 3.33
N TYR A 17 -5.02 -14.00 2.20
CA TYR A 17 -6.15 -13.52 1.40
C TYR A 17 -7.49 -13.61 2.15
N LYS A 18 -7.65 -14.57 3.07
CA LYS A 18 -8.83 -14.66 3.94
C LYS A 18 -8.86 -13.58 5.02
N GLU A 19 -7.71 -13.07 5.42
CA GLU A 19 -7.62 -11.83 6.17
C GLU A 19 -7.89 -10.66 5.22
N PRO A 20 -8.69 -9.65 5.60
CA PRO A 20 -9.05 -8.54 4.70
C PRO A 20 -7.85 -7.59 4.44
N ASP A 21 -6.67 -8.14 4.13
CA ASP A 21 -5.44 -7.39 3.86
C ASP A 21 -4.86 -7.76 2.48
N LEU A 22 -5.31 -7.02 1.49
CA LEU A 22 -4.90 -7.17 0.10
C LEU A 22 -3.47 -6.66 -0.13
N SER A 23 -3.06 -5.64 0.64
CA SER A 23 -1.74 -5.03 0.54
C SER A 23 -0.65 -6.02 0.93
N THR A 24 -0.80 -6.68 2.08
CA THR A 24 0.13 -7.72 2.55
C THR A 24 0.16 -8.92 1.59
N THR A 25 -0.99 -9.33 1.06
CA THR A 25 -1.07 -10.41 0.08
C THR A 25 -0.23 -10.11 -1.16
N ILE A 26 -0.35 -8.90 -1.73
CA ILE A 26 0.40 -8.47 -2.93
C ILE A 26 1.90 -8.38 -2.61
N THR A 27 2.26 -7.82 -1.45
CA THR A 27 3.65 -7.69 -1.04
C THR A 27 4.32 -9.05 -0.86
N VAL A 28 3.67 -9.98 -0.16
CA VAL A 28 4.18 -11.34 0.05
C VAL A 28 4.29 -12.08 -1.29
N ALA A 29 3.31 -11.98 -2.17
CA ALA A 29 3.37 -12.56 -3.50
C ALA A 29 4.55 -11.98 -4.31
N GLY A 30 4.79 -10.67 -4.24
CA GLY A 30 5.93 -10.01 -4.88
C GLY A 30 7.27 -10.52 -4.36
N VAL A 31 7.44 -10.61 -3.04
CA VAL A 31 8.65 -11.18 -2.43
C VAL A 31 8.89 -12.62 -2.90
N PHE A 32 7.85 -13.45 -2.95
CA PHE A 32 7.98 -14.82 -3.48
C PHE A 32 8.36 -14.85 -4.94
N CYS A 33 7.83 -13.97 -5.78
CA CYS A 33 8.23 -13.87 -7.19
C CYS A 33 9.73 -13.55 -7.32
N VAL A 34 10.25 -12.62 -6.51
CA VAL A 34 11.67 -12.27 -6.49
C VAL A 34 12.50 -13.46 -6.02
N LEU A 35 12.11 -14.15 -4.94
CA LEU A 35 12.83 -15.32 -4.43
C LEU A 35 12.88 -16.46 -5.45
N ILE A 36 11.79 -16.72 -6.17
CA ILE A 36 11.74 -17.71 -7.25
C ILE A 36 12.68 -17.30 -8.40
N PHE A 37 12.72 -16.02 -8.74
CA PHE A 37 13.63 -15.49 -9.77
C PHE A 37 15.09 -15.69 -9.39
N VAL A 38 15.46 -15.32 -8.15
CA VAL A 38 16.84 -15.44 -7.63
C VAL A 38 17.26 -16.90 -7.46
N SER A 39 16.33 -17.83 -7.23
CA SER A 39 16.62 -19.26 -7.06
C SER A 39 17.10 -19.96 -8.34
N GLY A 40 17.26 -19.25 -9.45
CA GLY A 40 17.82 -19.77 -10.69
C GLY A 40 16.89 -20.68 -11.49
N LEU A 41 15.59 -20.57 -11.28
CA LEU A 41 14.59 -21.30 -12.09
C LEU A 41 14.66 -20.88 -13.56
N SER A 42 14.44 -21.85 -14.44
CA SER A 42 14.43 -21.57 -15.88
C SER A 42 13.38 -20.50 -16.22
N TYR A 43 13.75 -19.55 -17.05
CA TYR A 43 12.86 -18.47 -17.53
C TYR A 43 11.54 -18.99 -18.09
N ARG A 44 11.52 -20.22 -18.63
CA ARG A 44 10.28 -20.84 -19.14
C ARG A 44 9.24 -21.07 -18.07
N ILE A 45 9.66 -21.42 -16.85
CA ILE A 45 8.76 -21.63 -15.71
C ILE A 45 8.26 -20.26 -15.22
N ILE A 46 9.13 -19.26 -15.14
CA ILE A 46 8.79 -17.90 -14.72
C ILE A 46 7.77 -17.29 -15.67
N PHE A 47 8.02 -17.36 -16.98
CA PHE A 47 7.07 -16.88 -18.00
C PHE A 47 5.76 -17.68 -18.00
N GLY A 48 5.81 -19.00 -17.74
CA GLY A 48 4.60 -19.81 -17.59
C GLY A 48 3.73 -19.39 -16.41
N VAL A 49 4.33 -19.11 -15.27
CA VAL A 49 3.63 -18.61 -14.06
C VAL A 49 3.07 -17.21 -14.31
N LEU A 50 3.85 -16.30 -14.91
CA LEU A 50 3.38 -14.96 -15.27
C LEU A 50 2.22 -15.01 -16.27
N ALA A 51 2.29 -15.85 -17.28
CA ALA A 51 1.22 -16.02 -18.29
C ALA A 51 -0.09 -16.55 -17.69
N VAL A 52 -0.05 -17.25 -16.56
CA VAL A 52 -1.24 -17.67 -15.81
C VAL A 52 -1.73 -16.58 -14.86
N LEU A 53 -0.80 -15.85 -14.22
CA LEU A 53 -1.14 -14.78 -13.28
C LEU A 53 -1.69 -13.53 -13.98
N GLU A 54 -1.21 -13.21 -15.19
CA GLU A 54 -1.64 -12.02 -15.93
C GLU A 54 -3.15 -12.04 -16.24
N PRO A 55 -3.76 -13.07 -16.83
CA PRO A 55 -5.20 -13.11 -17.06
C PRO A 55 -6.01 -13.12 -15.76
N VAL A 56 -5.49 -13.75 -14.70
CA VAL A 56 -6.14 -13.73 -13.38
C VAL A 56 -6.14 -12.31 -12.81
N ALA A 57 -5.04 -11.59 -12.92
CA ALA A 57 -4.95 -10.19 -12.51
C ALA A 57 -5.87 -9.29 -13.35
N VAL A 58 -5.93 -9.50 -14.66
CA VAL A 58 -6.83 -8.74 -15.56
C VAL A 58 -8.31 -9.01 -15.23
N ILE A 59 -8.69 -10.27 -15.01
CA ILE A 59 -10.05 -10.61 -14.58
C ILE A 59 -10.35 -10.00 -13.22
N PHE A 60 -9.42 -10.07 -12.27
CA PHE A 60 -9.55 -9.48 -10.96
C PHE A 60 -9.77 -7.97 -11.05
N VAL A 61 -8.93 -7.26 -11.81
CA VAL A 61 -9.05 -5.81 -12.05
C VAL A 61 -10.35 -5.48 -12.78
N SER A 62 -10.77 -6.27 -13.78
CA SER A 62 -12.03 -6.04 -14.51
C SER A 62 -13.27 -6.23 -13.63
N VAL A 63 -13.23 -7.20 -12.70
CA VAL A 63 -14.28 -7.36 -11.67
C VAL A 63 -14.28 -6.20 -10.70
N LEU A 64 -13.10 -5.66 -10.35
CA LEU A 64 -12.97 -4.48 -9.49
C LEU A 64 -13.53 -3.19 -10.13
N ILE A 65 -13.42 -3.05 -11.45
CA ILE A 65 -13.85 -1.84 -12.17
C ILE A 65 -15.37 -1.85 -12.44
N GLN A 66 -16.05 -2.99 -12.30
CA GLN A 66 -17.51 -3.04 -12.46
C GLN A 66 -18.19 -2.25 -11.33
N PRO A 67 -19.04 -1.26 -11.66
CA PRO A 67 -19.79 -0.53 -10.64
C PRO A 67 -20.76 -1.50 -9.94
N GLU A 68 -20.47 -1.82 -8.69
CA GLU A 68 -21.36 -2.64 -7.88
C GLU A 68 -22.67 -1.90 -7.61
N GLN A 69 -23.77 -2.53 -8.00
CA GLN A 69 -25.08 -2.18 -7.50
C GLN A 69 -25.14 -2.50 -6.00
N GLN A 70 -25.28 -1.46 -5.21
CA GLN A 70 -25.66 -1.36 -3.81
C GLN A 70 -25.86 -2.69 -3.05
N GLY A 71 -24.97 -3.02 -2.16
CA GLY A 71 -25.23 -3.95 -1.09
C GLY A 71 -24.12 -4.96 -0.79
N GLY A 72 -23.15 -4.59 0.02
CA GLY A 72 -22.22 -5.55 0.62
C GLY A 72 -20.80 -5.57 0.06
N GLY A 73 -20.31 -4.47 -0.49
CA GLY A 73 -18.98 -4.38 -1.04
C GLY A 73 -17.86 -4.65 -0.04
N ASN A 74 -16.91 -5.51 -0.39
CA ASN A 74 -15.71 -5.77 0.36
C ASN A 74 -15.01 -4.46 0.73
N TYR A 75 -14.68 -4.27 2.00
CA TYR A 75 -14.00 -3.08 2.53
C TYR A 75 -12.74 -2.70 1.74
N GLN A 76 -12.03 -3.69 1.21
CA GLN A 76 -10.86 -3.53 0.37
C GLN A 76 -11.17 -2.84 -0.97
N LEU A 77 -12.29 -3.19 -1.59
CA LEU A 77 -12.75 -2.60 -2.84
C LEU A 77 -13.12 -1.13 -2.67
N LYS A 78 -13.74 -0.77 -1.55
CA LYS A 78 -14.07 0.62 -1.23
C LYS A 78 -12.83 1.52 -1.17
N ARG A 79 -11.71 1.02 -0.65
CA ARG A 79 -10.42 1.76 -0.65
C ARG A 79 -9.92 2.02 -2.07
N VAL A 80 -10.00 1.03 -2.97
CA VAL A 80 -9.62 1.19 -4.37
C VAL A 80 -10.55 2.16 -5.10
N TYR A 81 -11.86 2.05 -4.86
CA TYR A 81 -12.82 2.99 -5.42
C TYR A 81 -12.64 4.41 -4.88
N ALA A 82 -12.36 4.57 -3.60
CA ALA A 82 -12.06 5.86 -2.99
C ALA A 82 -10.83 6.53 -3.62
N TRP A 83 -9.86 5.74 -4.07
CA TRP A 83 -8.70 6.25 -4.80
C TRP A 83 -9.04 6.63 -6.26
N LEU A 84 -9.85 5.82 -6.95
CA LEU A 84 -10.24 6.05 -8.36
C LEU A 84 -11.33 7.10 -8.51
N ARG A 85 -12.26 7.17 -7.55
CA ARG A 85 -13.45 8.03 -7.58
C ARG A 85 -13.71 8.65 -6.20
N PRO A 86 -12.85 9.59 -5.78
CA PRO A 86 -12.94 10.19 -4.44
C PRO A 86 -14.26 10.93 -4.19
N ASP A 87 -14.90 11.40 -5.25
CA ASP A 87 -16.19 12.13 -5.16
C ASP A 87 -17.37 11.21 -4.82
N GLU A 88 -17.30 9.93 -5.19
CA GLU A 88 -18.35 8.94 -4.92
C GLU A 88 -18.17 8.28 -3.53
N TYR A 89 -16.93 8.26 -3.00
CA TYR A 89 -16.58 7.64 -1.71
C TYR A 89 -15.84 8.64 -0.81
N PRO A 90 -16.50 9.73 -0.39
CA PRO A 90 -15.84 10.82 0.32
C PRO A 90 -15.30 10.42 1.70
N ASP A 91 -15.95 9.51 2.42
CA ASP A 91 -15.52 9.11 3.76
C ASP A 91 -14.23 8.30 3.73
N GLU A 92 -14.09 7.36 2.80
CA GLU A 92 -12.89 6.55 2.61
C GLU A 92 -11.73 7.37 1.99
N ALA A 93 -12.06 8.28 1.06
CA ALA A 93 -11.09 9.16 0.42
C ALA A 93 -10.56 10.25 1.37
N ARG A 94 -11.32 10.62 2.39
CA ARG A 94 -11.05 11.72 3.31
C ARG A 94 -9.70 11.57 4.02
N GLN A 95 -9.41 10.39 4.54
CA GLN A 95 -8.14 10.14 5.24
C GLN A 95 -6.94 10.32 4.31
N GLN A 96 -7.02 9.78 3.09
CA GLN A 96 -5.96 9.88 2.10
C GLN A 96 -5.77 11.33 1.62
N GLN A 97 -6.86 12.04 1.36
CA GLN A 97 -6.81 13.47 0.98
C GLN A 97 -6.22 14.33 2.10
N ASN A 98 -6.60 14.07 3.35
CA ASN A 98 -6.05 14.78 4.50
C ASN A 98 -4.55 14.50 4.67
N SER A 99 -4.10 13.27 4.42
CA SER A 99 -2.66 12.93 4.44
C SER A 99 -1.89 13.68 3.37
N ILE A 100 -2.41 13.77 2.14
CA ILE A 100 -1.79 14.55 1.06
C ILE A 100 -1.73 16.04 1.43
N LYS A 101 -2.81 16.58 1.98
CA LYS A 101 -2.84 17.97 2.44
C LYS A 101 -1.83 18.22 3.57
N ALA A 102 -1.68 17.26 4.49
CA ALA A 102 -0.71 17.34 5.58
C ALA A 102 0.72 17.45 5.04
N ILE A 103 1.12 16.53 4.16
CA ILE A 103 2.44 16.53 3.51
C ILE A 103 2.66 17.85 2.76
N GLY A 104 1.66 18.29 1.99
CA GLY A 104 1.72 19.54 1.24
C GLY A 104 1.84 20.78 2.14
N SER A 105 1.22 20.74 3.32
CA SER A 105 1.27 21.86 4.29
C SER A 105 2.63 22.04 4.94
N GLY A 106 3.47 21.00 4.97
CA GLY A 106 4.84 21.05 5.50
C GLY A 106 5.81 21.80 4.59
N GLN A 107 5.47 22.02 3.33
CA GLN A 107 6.35 22.73 2.37
C GLN A 107 7.77 22.14 2.34
N LEU A 108 8.81 23.01 2.23
CA LEU A 108 10.20 22.58 2.10
C LEU A 108 10.84 22.19 3.42
N TYR A 109 10.56 22.95 4.50
CA TYR A 109 11.25 22.84 5.79
C TYR A 109 10.40 22.29 6.92
N GLY A 110 9.10 22.07 6.69
CA GLY A 110 8.16 21.62 7.71
C GLY A 110 7.66 22.75 8.60
N LYS A 111 6.63 22.42 9.40
CA LYS A 111 6.05 23.32 10.41
C LYS A 111 6.81 23.27 11.75
N GLY A 112 7.79 22.40 11.87
CA GLY A 112 8.54 22.13 13.08
C GLY A 112 8.05 20.92 13.85
N LEU A 113 8.98 20.29 14.59
CA LEU A 113 8.72 19.13 15.41
C LEU A 113 7.77 19.48 16.56
N ASN A 114 6.83 18.58 16.79
CA ASN A 114 5.84 18.70 17.87
C ASN A 114 5.01 20.00 17.81
N ASN A 115 4.61 20.40 16.60
CA ASN A 115 3.78 21.58 16.41
C ASN A 115 2.41 21.39 17.09
N ASP A 116 2.02 22.33 17.94
CA ASP A 116 0.76 22.33 18.69
C ASP A 116 -0.40 23.00 17.91
N ASP A 117 -0.22 23.23 16.61
CA ASP A 117 -1.27 23.82 15.77
C ASP A 117 -2.50 22.89 15.73
N VAL A 118 -3.67 23.44 16.03
CA VAL A 118 -4.95 22.72 16.00
C VAL A 118 -5.27 22.25 14.59
N GLY A 119 -4.74 22.90 13.57
CA GLY A 119 -4.84 22.51 12.16
C GLY A 119 -3.88 21.38 11.73
N SER A 120 -3.00 20.92 12.63
CA SER A 120 -2.10 19.80 12.37
C SER A 120 -2.87 18.48 12.29
N VAL A 121 -2.42 17.60 11.42
CA VAL A 121 -2.96 16.24 11.28
C VAL A 121 -2.90 15.45 12.57
N LYS A 122 -1.85 15.68 13.37
CA LYS A 122 -1.65 15.04 14.67
C LYS A 122 -2.67 15.48 15.71
N ASN A 123 -2.99 16.77 15.75
CA ASN A 123 -3.81 17.38 16.82
C ASN A 123 -5.29 17.55 16.42
N GLY A 124 -5.57 17.62 15.12
CA GLY A 124 -6.90 17.98 14.59
C GLY A 124 -7.87 16.81 14.42
N ASN A 125 -7.50 15.56 14.75
CA ASN A 125 -8.31 14.36 14.52
C ASN A 125 -8.80 14.20 13.05
N PHE A 126 -8.05 14.75 12.09
CA PHE A 126 -8.40 14.67 10.66
C PHE A 126 -8.11 13.31 10.05
N ILE A 127 -7.25 12.51 10.69
CA ILE A 127 -6.85 11.17 10.26
C ILE A 127 -6.95 10.23 11.45
N SER A 128 -7.53 9.05 11.23
CA SER A 128 -7.51 7.97 12.21
C SER A 128 -6.09 7.40 12.27
N GLU A 129 -5.60 7.13 13.48
CA GLU A 129 -4.28 6.50 13.70
C GLU A 129 -3.12 7.20 12.98
N PRO A 130 -2.88 8.52 13.19
CA PRO A 130 -1.84 9.26 12.50
C PRO A 130 -0.43 8.77 12.84
N GLN A 131 -0.25 8.12 14.00
CA GLN A 131 1.05 7.65 14.51
C GLN A 131 1.46 6.27 13.97
N THR A 132 0.54 5.53 13.37
CA THR A 132 0.79 4.20 12.80
C THR A 132 0.68 4.22 11.28
N ASP A 133 -0.52 4.26 10.76
CA ASP A 133 -0.80 4.10 9.33
C ASP A 133 -0.36 5.30 8.49
N PHE A 134 -0.33 6.49 9.09
CA PHE A 134 -0.04 7.75 8.40
C PHE A 134 1.16 8.50 8.97
N ILE A 135 2.11 7.78 9.59
CA ILE A 135 3.31 8.39 10.20
C ILE A 135 4.10 9.24 9.20
N PHE A 136 4.15 8.82 7.93
CA PHE A 136 4.83 9.59 6.89
C PHE A 136 4.15 10.93 6.60
N ALA A 137 2.82 11.01 6.74
CA ALA A 137 2.09 12.27 6.60
C ALA A 137 2.42 13.24 7.74
N VAL A 138 2.56 12.74 8.96
CA VAL A 138 3.00 13.51 10.11
C VAL A 138 4.44 13.99 9.91
N ALA A 139 5.34 13.11 9.49
CA ALA A 139 6.73 13.45 9.18
C ALA A 139 6.82 14.52 8.08
N GLY A 140 5.97 14.41 7.04
CA GLY A 140 5.90 15.40 5.97
C GLY A 140 5.41 16.77 6.43
N GLU A 141 4.47 16.82 7.36
CA GLU A 141 3.99 18.07 7.95
C GLU A 141 5.04 18.71 8.86
N GLU A 142 5.69 17.92 9.73
CA GLU A 142 6.64 18.42 10.74
C GLU A 142 8.03 18.74 10.17
N LEU A 143 8.56 17.86 9.29
CA LEU A 143 9.94 17.96 8.75
C LEU A 143 9.98 18.54 7.33
N GLY A 144 8.83 18.59 6.66
CA GLY A 144 8.73 19.06 5.29
C GLY A 144 9.35 18.11 4.25
N PHE A 145 9.48 18.61 3.03
CA PHE A 145 10.01 17.85 1.91
C PHE A 145 11.44 17.34 2.14
N LEU A 146 12.32 18.17 2.71
CA LEU A 146 13.70 17.78 3.00
C LEU A 146 13.78 16.65 4.02
N GLY A 147 12.96 16.68 5.07
CA GLY A 147 12.89 15.61 6.05
C GLY A 147 12.39 14.30 5.44
N CYS A 148 11.37 14.35 4.60
CA CYS A 148 10.88 13.19 3.87
C CYS A 148 11.96 12.59 2.96
N CYS A 149 12.71 13.41 2.23
CA CYS A 149 13.82 12.95 1.39
C CYS A 149 14.91 12.24 2.21
N ILE A 150 15.24 12.76 3.39
CA ILE A 150 16.23 12.13 4.27
C ILE A 150 15.70 10.77 4.76
N ILE A 151 14.43 10.67 5.17
CA ILE A 151 13.84 9.41 5.62
C ILE A 151 13.91 8.36 4.50
N VAL A 152 13.45 8.69 3.29
CA VAL A 152 13.48 7.79 2.14
C VAL A 152 14.91 7.39 1.77
N LEU A 153 15.87 8.33 1.85
CA LEU A 153 17.27 8.04 1.59
C LEU A 153 17.85 7.05 2.62
N LEU A 154 17.52 7.22 3.90
CA LEU A 154 17.96 6.31 4.96
C LEU A 154 17.37 4.91 4.77
N GLU A 155 16.07 4.81 4.46
CA GLU A 155 15.43 3.52 4.15
C GLU A 155 16.10 2.84 2.96
N PHE A 156 16.40 3.60 1.91
CA PHE A 156 17.10 3.08 0.74
C PHE A 156 18.52 2.60 1.06
N LEU A 157 19.27 3.33 1.90
CA LEU A 157 20.60 2.91 2.35
C LEU A 157 20.54 1.63 3.18
N ILE A 158 19.56 1.50 4.08
CA ILE A 158 19.35 0.26 4.85
C ILE A 158 19.06 -0.91 3.90
N ALA A 159 18.21 -0.70 2.89
CA ALA A 159 17.89 -1.74 1.92
C ALA A 159 19.09 -2.16 1.06
N LEU A 160 20.07 -1.27 0.82
CA LEU A 160 21.30 -1.60 0.11
C LEU A 160 22.29 -2.41 0.95
N GLU A 161 22.26 -2.23 2.27
CA GLU A 161 23.16 -2.94 3.21
C GLU A 161 22.64 -4.36 3.57
N CYS A 162 21.36 -4.66 3.35
CA CYS A 162 20.75 -5.97 3.59
C CYS A 162 20.94 -6.93 2.42
#